data_1ba295336f431b763c7db3e16961e570
#
_entry.id   1ba295336f431b763c7db3e16961e570
#
_cell.length_a   1.000
_cell.length_b   1.000
_cell.length_c   1.000
_cell.angle_alpha   90.00
_cell.angle_beta   90.00
_cell.angle_gamma   90.00
#
_symmetry.space_group_name_H-M   'P 1'
#
loop_
_entity.id
_entity.type
_entity.pdbx_description
1 polymer ?
#
loop_
_entity_poly.entity_id
_entity_poly.type
_entity_poly.pdbx_seq_one_letter_code
_entity_poly.pdbx_strand_id
1 'polypeptide(L)'
;MNWSNNFIVKNINALIGLKELENNSIDCIITDPPYPTISGGHGGQDSSSSAARPTGILSKNDGKIFDFNDIDITNWIGECYRVLKPDTHIYIMTNFLNLQRYMEEIQKVGFELHNLLIWEKNNATPNRWYMKNCEYIIFARKGLAKPINNCGTKTVLQVKNVKDRIHPTEKPVELLRILIENSSKEDDIILDPFGGSFSTVLASLQCKRKCISFEIDEEYFNVGQNRLINFSPEEIILTPKKEKPLTQNQNTILEILKNNPDKDYNGTELAEITGLSSRTCSGCFSPLYAAGLIEKTTIKSPIRVKIKEKSY
;
A
#
# COMPACT_ATOMS: atom_id res chain seq x y z
N MET A 1 10.98 -22.58 -1.29
CA MET A 1 11.69 -21.29 -1.39
C MET A 1 12.62 -21.12 -0.20
N ASN A 2 13.85 -20.68 -0.44
CA ASN A 2 14.83 -20.51 0.65
C ASN A 2 14.85 -19.02 1.08
N TRP A 3 14.38 -18.70 2.28
CA TRP A 3 14.24 -17.35 2.80
C TRP A 3 15.44 -17.01 3.68
N SER A 4 16.50 -16.41 3.12
CA SER A 4 17.69 -16.04 3.92
C SER A 4 17.51 -14.75 4.72
N ASN A 5 16.73 -13.78 4.19
CA ASN A 5 16.57 -12.43 4.78
C ASN A 5 15.12 -11.90 4.68
N ASN A 6 14.10 -12.77 4.73
CA ASN A 6 12.70 -12.41 4.54
C ASN A 6 12.36 -11.79 3.17
N PHE A 7 13.25 -11.83 2.19
CA PHE A 7 12.98 -11.42 0.81
C PHE A 7 13.68 -12.30 -0.21
N ILE A 8 13.11 -12.34 -1.40
CA ILE A 8 13.68 -12.96 -2.61
C ILE A 8 13.58 -11.93 -3.72
N VAL A 9 14.72 -11.45 -4.22
CA VAL A 9 14.79 -10.58 -5.39
C VAL A 9 15.56 -11.28 -6.50
N LYS A 10 15.08 -11.19 -7.74
CA LYS A 10 15.72 -11.81 -8.90
C LYS A 10 15.83 -10.81 -10.05
N ASN A 11 17.01 -10.78 -10.69
CA ASN A 11 17.17 -10.08 -11.95
C ASN A 11 16.63 -10.97 -13.08
N ILE A 12 15.34 -10.85 -13.36
CA ILE A 12 14.63 -11.71 -14.31
C ILE A 12 13.38 -10.99 -14.84
N ASN A 13 12.97 -11.36 -16.04
CA ASN A 13 11.68 -10.93 -16.58
C ASN A 13 10.53 -11.42 -15.70
N ALA A 14 9.60 -10.50 -15.37
CA ALA A 14 8.43 -10.77 -14.54
C ALA A 14 7.61 -11.98 -15.01
N LEU A 15 7.45 -12.16 -16.35
CA LEU A 15 6.70 -13.29 -16.91
C LEU A 15 7.36 -14.64 -16.62
N ILE A 16 8.68 -14.69 -16.53
CA ILE A 16 9.42 -15.89 -16.17
C ILE A 16 9.33 -16.09 -14.65
N GLY A 17 9.60 -15.04 -13.88
CA GLY A 17 9.56 -15.10 -12.42
C GLY A 17 8.20 -15.49 -11.87
N LEU A 18 7.11 -14.99 -12.44
CA LEU A 18 5.75 -15.37 -12.06
C LEU A 18 5.48 -16.86 -12.28
N LYS A 19 5.96 -17.46 -13.38
CA LYS A 19 5.76 -18.89 -13.68
C LYS A 19 6.48 -19.83 -12.70
N GLU A 20 7.51 -19.34 -12.01
CA GLU A 20 8.22 -20.11 -10.99
C GLU A 20 7.47 -20.21 -9.66
N LEU A 21 6.44 -19.36 -9.48
CA LEU A 21 5.66 -19.32 -8.25
C LEU A 21 4.52 -20.34 -8.29
N GLU A 22 4.27 -20.96 -7.14
CA GLU A 22 3.18 -21.91 -6.97
C GLU A 22 1.81 -21.19 -6.98
N ASN A 23 0.77 -21.93 -7.38
CA ASN A 23 -0.60 -21.43 -7.31
C ASN A 23 -0.97 -21.08 -5.87
N ASN A 24 -1.69 -19.97 -5.67
CA ASN A 24 -2.19 -19.57 -4.35
C ASN A 24 -1.11 -19.52 -3.26
N SER A 25 0.09 -19.05 -3.60
CA SER A 25 1.23 -18.95 -2.69
C SER A 25 1.44 -17.54 -2.11
N ILE A 26 0.85 -16.51 -2.71
CA ILE A 26 1.05 -15.08 -2.39
C ILE A 26 -0.14 -14.54 -1.58
N ASP A 27 0.15 -13.79 -0.53
CA ASP A 27 -0.86 -13.23 0.37
C ASP A 27 -1.37 -11.85 -0.07
N CYS A 28 -0.52 -11.05 -0.74
CA CYS A 28 -0.92 -9.76 -1.31
C CYS A 28 0.00 -9.39 -2.47
N ILE A 29 -0.55 -8.76 -3.50
CA ILE A 29 0.23 -8.22 -4.62
C ILE A 29 0.15 -6.69 -4.57
N ILE A 30 1.30 -6.02 -4.65
CA ILE A 30 1.39 -4.57 -4.75
C ILE A 30 2.43 -4.27 -5.83
N THR A 31 2.00 -3.63 -6.91
CA THR A 31 2.86 -3.49 -8.08
C THR A 31 2.63 -2.19 -8.84
N ASP A 32 3.71 -1.67 -9.42
CA ASP A 32 3.75 -0.52 -10.32
C ASP A 32 4.33 -0.97 -11.67
N PRO A 33 3.53 -1.61 -12.52
CA PRO A 33 4.01 -2.16 -13.78
C PRO A 33 4.49 -1.05 -14.71
N PRO A 34 5.51 -1.31 -15.55
CA PRO A 34 5.89 -0.38 -16.59
C PRO A 34 4.72 -0.22 -17.57
N TYR A 35 4.42 1.01 -17.93
CA TYR A 35 3.43 1.35 -18.93
C TYR A 35 4.00 2.41 -19.87
N PRO A 36 3.58 2.42 -21.15
CA PRO A 36 4.02 3.44 -22.09
C PRO A 36 3.74 4.82 -21.53
N THR A 37 4.76 5.59 -21.27
CA THR A 37 4.61 7.00 -20.97
C THR A 37 4.36 7.70 -22.29
N ILE A 38 3.17 8.27 -22.42
CA ILE A 38 2.92 9.18 -23.51
C ILE A 38 3.76 10.42 -23.22
N SER A 39 4.85 10.56 -23.97
CA SER A 39 5.65 11.78 -23.97
C SER A 39 4.69 12.95 -24.21
N GLY A 40 4.66 13.87 -23.26
CA GLY A 40 3.85 15.05 -23.39
C GLY A 40 4.24 15.82 -24.64
N GLY A 41 3.30 15.97 -25.53
CA GLY A 41 3.25 16.88 -26.66
C GLY A 41 4.52 16.99 -27.50
N HIS A 42 4.43 16.64 -28.74
CA HIS A 42 5.30 17.20 -29.76
C HIS A 42 5.29 18.73 -29.58
N GLY A 43 6.35 19.26 -28.96
CA GLY A 43 6.68 20.64 -29.10
C GLY A 43 6.95 20.82 -30.59
N GLY A 44 5.95 21.31 -31.32
CA GLY A 44 6.14 21.73 -32.69
C GLY A 44 7.37 22.61 -32.74
N GLN A 45 8.11 22.51 -33.82
CA GLN A 45 9.27 23.35 -34.17
C GLN A 45 8.87 24.82 -34.35
N ASP A 46 8.12 25.41 -33.43
CA ASP A 46 7.90 26.86 -33.40
C ASP A 46 8.75 27.45 -32.28
N SER A 47 9.86 27.98 -32.74
CA SER A 47 10.96 28.56 -31.97
C SER A 47 10.68 29.95 -31.41
N SER A 48 9.45 30.28 -30.99
CA SER A 48 9.14 31.66 -30.56
C SER A 48 8.56 31.84 -29.18
N SER A 49 8.52 30.81 -28.33
CA SER A 49 8.14 31.04 -26.94
C SER A 49 9.32 30.76 -25.96
N SER A 50 9.82 31.86 -25.40
CA SER A 50 10.88 31.91 -24.39
C SER A 50 10.46 31.38 -23.00
N ALA A 51 9.51 30.50 -22.92
CA ALA A 51 9.22 29.79 -21.67
C ALA A 51 10.28 28.70 -21.49
N ALA A 52 11.19 28.90 -20.55
CA ALA A 52 12.19 27.92 -20.16
C ALA A 52 11.52 26.56 -19.91
N ARG A 53 11.82 25.57 -20.75
CA ARG A 53 11.37 24.20 -20.56
C ARG A 53 11.92 23.70 -19.23
N PRO A 54 11.13 23.05 -18.39
CA PRO A 54 11.68 22.45 -17.19
C PRO A 54 12.82 21.50 -17.58
N THR A 55 14.02 21.79 -17.10
CA THR A 55 15.18 20.91 -17.23
C THR A 55 14.98 19.75 -16.26
N GLY A 56 14.26 18.74 -16.66
CA GLY A 56 14.05 17.51 -15.89
C GLY A 56 14.49 16.28 -16.67
N ILE A 57 14.59 15.17 -16.02
CA ILE A 57 14.91 13.85 -16.59
C ILE A 57 14.06 13.55 -17.83
N LEU A 58 12.82 14.06 -17.88
CA LEU A 58 11.89 13.95 -19.00
C LEU A 58 12.28 14.79 -20.24
N SER A 59 13.22 15.72 -20.15
CA SER A 59 13.64 16.57 -21.27
C SER A 59 14.64 15.90 -22.22
N LYS A 60 15.25 14.80 -21.81
CA LYS A 60 16.22 14.03 -22.60
C LYS A 60 15.62 12.78 -23.23
N ASN A 61 14.33 12.57 -23.09
CA ASN A 61 13.70 11.33 -23.44
C ASN A 61 13.08 11.40 -24.82
N ASP A 62 13.53 10.55 -25.71
CA ASP A 62 12.99 10.26 -27.06
C ASP A 62 11.61 9.56 -27.02
N GLY A 63 10.93 9.59 -25.86
CA GLY A 63 9.66 8.94 -25.59
C GLY A 63 9.76 7.62 -24.83
N LYS A 64 10.97 7.13 -24.60
CA LYS A 64 11.22 5.92 -23.80
C LYS A 64 11.87 6.31 -22.48
N ILE A 65 11.18 6.14 -21.36
CA ILE A 65 11.76 6.30 -20.01
C ILE A 65 12.55 5.04 -19.64
N PHE A 66 12.13 3.89 -20.18
CA PHE A 66 12.74 2.58 -19.95
C PHE A 66 12.78 1.79 -21.25
N ASP A 67 13.81 0.98 -21.44
CA ASP A 67 13.94 0.08 -22.60
C ASP A 67 12.91 -1.08 -22.54
N PHE A 68 12.32 -1.34 -21.38
CA PHE A 68 11.40 -2.48 -21.12
C PHE A 68 10.00 -2.02 -20.71
N ASN A 69 9.44 -0.98 -21.33
CA ASN A 69 8.13 -0.43 -20.94
C ASN A 69 6.97 -0.86 -21.85
N ASP A 70 7.14 -1.90 -22.65
CA ASP A 70 6.18 -2.39 -23.63
C ASP A 70 5.35 -3.60 -23.19
N ILE A 71 5.50 -4.03 -21.91
CA ILE A 71 4.75 -5.17 -21.41
C ILE A 71 3.26 -4.85 -21.28
N ASP A 72 2.44 -5.64 -21.97
CA ASP A 72 1.00 -5.52 -21.89
C ASP A 72 0.43 -6.19 -20.64
N ILE A 73 -0.62 -5.60 -20.05
CA ILE A 73 -1.28 -6.16 -18.86
C ILE A 73 -1.77 -7.57 -19.08
N THR A 74 -2.26 -7.91 -20.27
CA THR A 74 -2.75 -9.25 -20.60
C THR A 74 -1.71 -10.34 -20.47
N ASN A 75 -0.42 -9.99 -20.54
CA ASN A 75 0.67 -10.95 -20.47
C ASN A 75 0.96 -11.44 -19.04
N TRP A 76 0.61 -10.66 -18.01
CA TRP A 76 1.02 -10.94 -16.63
C TRP A 76 -0.12 -11.01 -15.62
N ILE A 77 -1.25 -10.34 -15.87
CA ILE A 77 -2.34 -10.26 -14.88
C ILE A 77 -2.96 -11.64 -14.57
N GLY A 78 -3.04 -12.53 -15.56
CA GLY A 78 -3.51 -13.92 -15.37
C GLY A 78 -2.61 -14.71 -14.43
N GLU A 79 -1.29 -14.53 -14.53
CA GLU A 79 -0.34 -15.15 -13.61
C GLU A 79 -0.44 -14.57 -12.19
N CYS A 80 -0.66 -13.26 -12.06
CA CYS A 80 -0.95 -12.64 -10.76
C CYS A 80 -2.21 -13.25 -10.13
N TYR A 81 -3.27 -13.47 -10.91
CA TYR A 81 -4.46 -14.14 -10.42
C TYR A 81 -4.17 -15.59 -9.97
N ARG A 82 -3.37 -16.34 -10.73
CA ARG A 82 -3.00 -17.71 -10.42
C ARG A 82 -2.26 -17.81 -9.09
N VAL A 83 -1.25 -16.98 -8.87
CA VAL A 83 -0.37 -17.07 -7.69
C VAL A 83 -0.99 -16.46 -6.43
N LEU A 84 -1.92 -15.51 -6.55
CA LEU A 84 -2.57 -14.89 -5.42
C LEU A 84 -3.51 -15.88 -4.71
N LYS A 85 -3.47 -15.95 -3.39
CA LYS A 85 -4.38 -16.77 -2.57
C LYS A 85 -5.84 -16.30 -2.73
N PRO A 86 -6.82 -17.21 -2.60
CA PRO A 86 -8.23 -16.80 -2.50
C PRO A 86 -8.46 -15.84 -1.32
N ASP A 87 -9.44 -14.97 -1.45
CA ASP A 87 -9.88 -13.99 -0.43
C ASP A 87 -8.78 -13.01 -0.02
N THR A 88 -7.88 -12.68 -0.95
CA THR A 88 -6.80 -11.71 -0.76
C THR A 88 -6.81 -10.62 -1.82
N HIS A 89 -5.93 -9.64 -1.67
CA HIS A 89 -5.99 -8.37 -2.37
C HIS A 89 -4.82 -8.15 -3.32
N ILE A 90 -5.09 -7.38 -4.37
CA ILE A 90 -4.10 -6.85 -5.29
C ILE A 90 -4.24 -5.33 -5.41
N TYR A 91 -3.12 -4.62 -5.44
CA TYR A 91 -3.01 -3.19 -5.71
C TYR A 91 -2.14 -2.99 -6.95
N ILE A 92 -2.69 -2.32 -7.96
CA ILE A 92 -1.98 -2.04 -9.20
C ILE A 92 -1.94 -0.54 -9.43
N MET A 93 -0.75 0.02 -9.43
CA MET A 93 -0.54 1.43 -9.75
C MET A 93 -0.69 1.66 -11.24
N THR A 94 -1.26 2.80 -11.62
CA THR A 94 -1.45 3.14 -13.01
C THR A 94 -1.67 4.64 -13.21
N ASN A 95 -1.62 5.08 -14.46
CA ASN A 95 -1.99 6.43 -14.86
C ASN A 95 -3.42 6.47 -15.44
N PHE A 96 -3.95 7.68 -15.65
CA PHE A 96 -5.30 7.87 -16.18
C PHE A 96 -5.52 7.20 -17.55
N LEU A 97 -4.51 7.20 -18.42
CA LEU A 97 -4.65 6.70 -19.79
C LEU A 97 -4.81 5.19 -19.88
N ASN A 98 -4.18 4.48 -18.94
CA ASN A 98 -4.26 3.01 -18.87
C ASN A 98 -5.37 2.51 -17.94
N LEU A 99 -5.99 3.41 -17.17
CA LEU A 99 -6.91 3.03 -16.09
C LEU A 99 -8.07 2.17 -16.58
N GLN A 100 -8.78 2.60 -17.60
CA GLN A 100 -9.93 1.87 -18.16
C GLN A 100 -9.51 0.47 -18.62
N ARG A 101 -8.47 0.39 -19.43
CA ARG A 101 -7.97 -0.89 -19.96
C ARG A 101 -7.55 -1.83 -18.85
N TYR A 102 -6.85 -1.32 -17.84
CA TYR A 102 -6.41 -2.13 -16.70
C TYR A 102 -7.60 -2.69 -15.93
N MET A 103 -8.60 -1.87 -15.65
CA MET A 103 -9.81 -2.32 -14.96
C MET A 103 -10.55 -3.42 -15.77
N GLU A 104 -10.65 -3.29 -17.09
CA GLU A 104 -11.28 -4.29 -17.96
C GLU A 104 -10.51 -5.61 -17.97
N GLU A 105 -9.18 -5.57 -18.14
CA GLU A 105 -8.34 -6.79 -18.18
C GLU A 105 -8.26 -7.50 -16.83
N ILE A 106 -8.22 -6.77 -15.72
CA ILE A 106 -8.26 -7.29 -14.36
C ILE A 106 -9.54 -8.09 -14.13
N GLN A 107 -10.70 -7.55 -14.56
CA GLN A 107 -11.98 -8.24 -14.44
C GLN A 107 -12.08 -9.48 -15.33
N LYS A 108 -11.54 -9.44 -16.56
CA LYS A 108 -11.56 -10.58 -17.50
C LYS A 108 -10.86 -11.82 -16.94
N VAL A 109 -9.80 -11.65 -16.14
CA VAL A 109 -9.08 -12.78 -15.54
C VAL A 109 -9.71 -13.28 -14.24
N GLY A 110 -10.77 -12.62 -13.75
CA GLY A 110 -11.55 -13.07 -12.61
C GLY A 110 -11.33 -12.29 -11.30
N PHE A 111 -10.55 -11.23 -11.31
CA PHE A 111 -10.52 -10.32 -10.16
C PHE A 111 -11.81 -9.50 -10.08
N GLU A 112 -12.23 -9.24 -8.87
CA GLU A 112 -13.32 -8.30 -8.61
C GLU A 112 -12.76 -6.93 -8.19
N LEU A 113 -13.10 -5.91 -8.97
CA LEU A 113 -12.76 -4.54 -8.64
C LEU A 113 -13.50 -4.12 -7.38
N HIS A 114 -12.77 -3.53 -6.44
CA HIS A 114 -13.37 -3.04 -5.21
C HIS A 114 -13.38 -1.53 -5.13
N ASN A 115 -12.25 -0.88 -5.42
CA ASN A 115 -12.14 0.57 -5.31
C ASN A 115 -11.00 1.12 -6.18
N LEU A 116 -11.02 2.43 -6.39
CA LEU A 116 -9.93 3.20 -6.94
C LEU A 116 -9.35 4.09 -5.84
N LEU A 117 -8.10 3.85 -5.46
CA LEU A 117 -7.39 4.70 -4.52
C LEU A 117 -6.62 5.77 -5.31
N ILE A 118 -6.45 6.92 -4.70
CA ILE A 118 -5.74 8.06 -5.28
C ILE A 118 -4.56 8.39 -4.38
N TRP A 119 -3.35 8.28 -4.91
CA TRP A 119 -2.20 8.86 -4.24
C TRP A 119 -2.08 10.33 -4.62
N GLU A 120 -2.40 11.21 -3.69
CA GLU A 120 -2.24 12.65 -3.84
C GLU A 120 -0.79 13.04 -3.54
N LYS A 121 -0.14 13.61 -4.55
CA LYS A 121 1.26 14.08 -4.47
C LYS A 121 1.33 15.48 -3.88
N ASN A 122 2.44 15.79 -3.24
CA ASN A 122 2.68 17.14 -2.70
C ASN A 122 3.21 18.13 -3.74
N ASN A 123 3.34 17.73 -5.00
CA ASN A 123 3.67 18.60 -6.13
C ASN A 123 2.66 18.38 -7.25
N ALA A 124 2.54 19.37 -8.13
CA ALA A 124 1.72 19.29 -9.32
C ALA A 124 2.59 19.46 -10.57
N THR A 125 2.32 18.66 -11.60
CA THR A 125 2.96 18.82 -12.91
C THR A 125 2.14 19.78 -13.74
N PRO A 126 2.74 20.90 -14.20
CA PRO A 126 2.06 21.86 -15.06
C PRO A 126 1.48 21.19 -16.29
N ASN A 127 0.27 21.59 -16.66
CA ASN A 127 -0.41 21.12 -17.84
C ASN A 127 -1.20 22.27 -18.45
N ARG A 128 -1.55 22.13 -19.72
CA ARG A 128 -2.41 23.06 -20.47
C ARG A 128 -3.85 23.12 -19.92
N TRP A 129 -4.26 22.04 -19.24
CA TRP A 129 -5.59 21.87 -18.63
C TRP A 129 -5.47 21.85 -17.10
N TYR A 130 -5.89 20.74 -16.47
CA TYR A 130 -5.72 20.57 -15.03
C TYR A 130 -4.30 20.10 -14.69
N MET A 131 -3.69 20.68 -13.67
CA MET A 131 -2.39 20.22 -13.18
C MET A 131 -2.51 18.83 -12.59
N LYS A 132 -1.57 17.94 -12.96
CA LYS A 132 -1.56 16.57 -12.49
C LYS A 132 -0.82 16.49 -11.17
N ASN A 133 -1.54 16.15 -10.10
CA ASN A 133 -1.01 16.00 -8.74
C ASN A 133 -1.32 14.63 -8.12
N CYS A 134 -1.78 13.66 -8.91
CA CYS A 134 -2.13 12.34 -8.38
C CYS A 134 -1.73 11.21 -9.32
N GLU A 135 -1.64 10.00 -8.74
CA GLU A 135 -1.61 8.71 -9.41
C GLU A 135 -2.73 7.82 -8.88
N TYR A 136 -3.10 6.81 -9.66
CA TYR A 136 -4.20 5.92 -9.37
C TYR A 136 -3.69 4.56 -8.91
N ILE A 137 -4.41 3.93 -7.99
CA ILE A 137 -4.13 2.58 -7.51
C ILE A 137 -5.42 1.80 -7.59
N ILE A 138 -5.48 0.85 -8.50
CA ILE A 138 -6.62 -0.06 -8.63
C ILE A 138 -6.53 -1.04 -7.46
N PHE A 139 -7.59 -1.11 -6.66
CA PHE A 139 -7.75 -2.06 -5.58
C PHE A 139 -8.76 -3.12 -6.00
N ALA A 140 -8.29 -4.36 -6.10
CA ALA A 140 -9.09 -5.50 -6.49
C ALA A 140 -8.83 -6.70 -5.57
N ARG A 141 -9.68 -7.73 -5.67
CA ARG A 141 -9.60 -8.94 -4.85
C ARG A 141 -9.80 -10.20 -5.69
N LYS A 142 -9.26 -11.30 -5.21
CA LYS A 142 -9.57 -12.64 -5.71
C LYS A 142 -10.53 -13.32 -4.73
N GLY A 143 -11.70 -13.77 -5.21
CA GLY A 143 -12.67 -14.48 -4.37
C GLY A 143 -13.52 -13.58 -3.47
N LEU A 144 -13.84 -14.02 -2.26
CA LEU A 144 -14.75 -13.33 -1.35
C LEU A 144 -14.20 -12.03 -0.81
N ALA A 145 -15.08 -11.07 -0.54
CA ALA A 145 -14.70 -9.79 0.05
C ALA A 145 -14.20 -9.97 1.48
N LYS A 146 -12.92 -9.63 1.70
CA LYS A 146 -12.29 -9.61 3.02
C LYS A 146 -12.04 -8.16 3.41
N PRO A 147 -12.39 -7.72 4.63
CA PRO A 147 -12.11 -6.36 5.07
C PRO A 147 -10.59 -6.10 5.10
N ILE A 148 -10.20 -4.86 4.80
CA ILE A 148 -8.84 -4.41 5.10
C ILE A 148 -8.65 -4.27 6.60
N ASN A 149 -7.41 -4.39 7.09
CA ASN A 149 -7.11 -4.35 8.53
C ASN A 149 -7.47 -3.02 9.18
N ASN A 150 -7.32 -1.90 8.46
CA ASN A 150 -7.72 -0.58 8.94
C ASN A 150 -8.82 0.03 8.05
N CYS A 151 -10.07 -0.27 8.35
CA CYS A 151 -11.24 0.27 7.64
C CYS A 151 -11.39 1.80 7.74
N GLY A 152 -10.60 2.48 8.56
CA GLY A 152 -10.53 3.94 8.63
C GLY A 152 -9.62 4.58 7.57
N THR A 153 -8.89 3.78 6.79
CA THR A 153 -8.04 4.29 5.71
C THR A 153 -8.90 4.89 4.60
N LYS A 154 -8.59 6.12 4.23
CA LYS A 154 -9.33 6.84 3.17
C LYS A 154 -8.86 6.42 1.79
N THR A 155 -9.69 6.62 0.77
CA THR A 155 -9.35 6.34 -0.63
C THR A 155 -8.36 7.35 -1.22
N VAL A 156 -8.27 8.56 -0.68
CA VAL A 156 -7.25 9.56 -1.03
C VAL A 156 -6.10 9.46 -0.01
N LEU A 157 -4.94 9.02 -0.47
CA LEU A 157 -3.73 8.83 0.32
C LEU A 157 -2.79 10.01 0.10
N GLN A 158 -2.58 10.83 1.13
CA GLN A 158 -1.72 12.01 1.10
C GLN A 158 -0.32 11.61 1.59
N VAL A 159 0.52 11.18 0.68
CA VAL A 159 1.91 10.80 0.97
C VAL A 159 2.85 11.64 0.13
N LYS A 160 3.90 12.18 0.77
CA LYS A 160 4.89 13.01 0.08
C LYS A 160 5.71 12.20 -0.92
N ASN A 161 6.06 12.83 -2.02
CA ASN A 161 7.00 12.25 -2.99
C ASN A 161 8.37 12.00 -2.35
N VAL A 162 9.08 11.01 -2.88
CA VAL A 162 10.50 10.83 -2.59
C VAL A 162 11.29 12.04 -3.09
N LYS A 163 12.15 12.63 -2.25
CA LYS A 163 12.94 13.81 -2.61
C LYS A 163 14.18 13.41 -3.42
N ASP A 164 14.99 12.51 -2.87
CA ASP A 164 16.26 12.06 -3.45
C ASP A 164 16.05 10.67 -4.06
N ARG A 165 15.46 10.68 -5.27
CA ARG A 165 15.09 9.45 -5.97
C ARG A 165 16.32 8.76 -6.55
N ILE A 166 16.43 7.47 -6.31
CA ILE A 166 17.40 6.59 -6.96
C ILE A 166 16.83 5.93 -8.23
N HIS A 167 15.49 5.97 -8.40
CA HIS A 167 14.79 5.50 -9.57
C HIS A 167 13.78 6.56 -10.04
N PRO A 168 13.62 6.82 -11.36
CA PRO A 168 12.76 7.90 -11.87
C PRO A 168 11.30 7.84 -11.41
N THR A 169 10.76 6.64 -11.28
CA THR A 169 9.37 6.39 -10.84
C THR A 169 9.27 5.82 -9.43
N GLU A 170 10.31 5.99 -8.60
CA GLU A 170 10.33 5.47 -7.23
C GLU A 170 9.09 5.87 -6.43
N LYS A 171 8.44 4.88 -5.86
CA LYS A 171 7.27 5.09 -5.00
C LYS A 171 7.68 5.27 -3.55
N PRO A 172 7.00 6.16 -2.80
CA PRO A 172 7.27 6.34 -1.39
C PRO A 172 7.03 5.04 -0.60
N VAL A 173 8.02 4.64 0.19
CA VAL A 173 7.91 3.45 1.06
C VAL A 173 6.70 3.57 2.00
N GLU A 174 6.40 4.79 2.50
CA GLU A 174 5.23 5.05 3.35
C GLU A 174 3.90 4.73 2.65
N LEU A 175 3.76 5.05 1.35
CA LEU A 175 2.58 4.71 0.57
C LEU A 175 2.39 3.20 0.50
N LEU A 176 3.46 2.48 0.18
CA LEU A 176 3.45 1.02 0.05
C LEU A 176 3.15 0.33 1.40
N ARG A 177 3.70 0.86 2.50
CA ARG A 177 3.41 0.37 3.85
C ARG A 177 1.92 0.45 4.19
N ILE A 178 1.24 1.56 3.86
CA ILE A 178 -0.21 1.69 4.09
C ILE A 178 -0.97 0.56 3.38
N LEU A 179 -0.61 0.23 2.14
CA LEU A 179 -1.26 -0.84 1.38
C LEU A 179 -0.96 -2.23 1.97
N ILE A 180 0.31 -2.48 2.31
CA ILE A 180 0.77 -3.74 2.91
C ILE A 180 0.07 -3.98 4.26
N GLU A 181 0.09 -3.00 5.16
CA GLU A 181 -0.53 -3.10 6.48
C GLU A 181 -2.03 -3.34 6.40
N ASN A 182 -2.71 -2.77 5.38
CA ASN A 182 -4.14 -2.94 5.18
C ASN A 182 -4.53 -4.34 4.69
N SER A 183 -3.68 -5.01 3.91
CA SER A 183 -4.06 -6.24 3.21
C SER A 183 -3.24 -7.47 3.57
N SER A 184 -2.39 -7.39 4.60
CA SER A 184 -1.56 -8.50 5.03
C SER A 184 -1.33 -8.50 6.55
N LYS A 185 -0.80 -9.62 7.06
CA LYS A 185 -0.35 -9.82 8.45
C LYS A 185 1.17 -9.95 8.49
N GLU A 186 1.77 -9.93 9.67
CA GLU A 186 3.19 -10.30 9.85
C GLU A 186 3.44 -11.69 9.27
N ASP A 187 4.60 -11.90 8.68
CA ASP A 187 5.05 -13.10 7.98
C ASP A 187 4.34 -13.44 6.65
N ASP A 188 3.28 -12.72 6.25
CA ASP A 188 2.65 -12.88 4.94
C ASP A 188 3.62 -12.54 3.80
N ILE A 189 3.42 -13.16 2.64
CA ILE A 189 4.24 -12.98 1.45
C ILE A 189 3.63 -11.94 0.53
N ILE A 190 4.34 -10.84 0.34
CA ILE A 190 4.02 -9.79 -0.62
C ILE A 190 4.73 -10.07 -1.95
N LEU A 191 4.07 -9.84 -3.06
CA LEU A 191 4.67 -9.94 -4.39
C LEU A 191 4.64 -8.59 -5.11
N ASP A 192 5.79 -8.23 -5.67
CA ASP A 192 5.91 -7.15 -6.65
C ASP A 192 6.64 -7.67 -7.89
N PRO A 193 5.92 -8.00 -8.98
CA PRO A 193 6.53 -8.49 -10.21
C PRO A 193 7.43 -7.47 -10.92
N PHE A 194 7.34 -6.18 -10.61
CA PHE A 194 8.04 -5.08 -11.28
C PHE A 194 8.75 -4.21 -10.24
N GLY A 195 9.83 -4.73 -9.66
CA GLY A 195 10.44 -4.23 -8.44
C GLY A 195 11.13 -2.87 -8.51
N GLY A 196 11.65 -2.50 -9.68
CA GLY A 196 12.43 -1.28 -9.84
C GLY A 196 13.56 -1.20 -8.81
N SER A 197 13.55 -0.16 -7.98
CA SER A 197 14.50 0.02 -6.87
C SER A 197 14.11 -0.66 -5.56
N PHE A 198 13.22 -1.62 -5.59
CA PHE A 198 12.76 -2.45 -4.47
C PHE A 198 12.10 -1.69 -3.30
N SER A 199 11.39 -0.61 -3.58
CA SER A 199 10.64 0.12 -2.56
C SER A 199 9.57 -0.75 -1.89
N THR A 200 8.90 -1.65 -2.64
CA THR A 200 7.93 -2.61 -2.10
C THR A 200 8.59 -3.63 -1.16
N VAL A 201 9.80 -4.08 -1.49
CA VAL A 201 10.58 -4.99 -0.63
C VAL A 201 10.89 -4.30 0.69
N LEU A 202 11.44 -3.08 0.65
CA LEU A 202 11.72 -2.30 1.88
C LEU A 202 10.48 -2.08 2.72
N ALA A 203 9.37 -1.69 2.11
CA ALA A 203 8.10 -1.49 2.81
C ALA A 203 7.63 -2.79 3.49
N SER A 204 7.79 -3.93 2.81
CA SER A 204 7.43 -5.25 3.35
C SER A 204 8.27 -5.62 4.56
N LEU A 205 9.58 -5.44 4.48
CA LEU A 205 10.50 -5.69 5.59
C LEU A 205 10.20 -4.80 6.80
N GLN A 206 9.95 -3.50 6.56
CA GLN A 206 9.54 -2.57 7.63
C GLN A 206 8.23 -2.97 8.31
N CYS A 207 7.35 -3.63 7.57
CA CYS A 207 6.10 -4.15 8.10
C CYS A 207 6.22 -5.58 8.65
N LYS A 208 7.42 -6.17 8.71
CA LYS A 208 7.67 -7.57 9.09
C LYS A 208 6.94 -8.58 8.19
N ARG A 209 6.87 -8.29 6.90
CA ARG A 209 6.36 -9.20 5.87
C ARG A 209 7.53 -9.74 5.06
N LYS A 210 7.30 -10.88 4.40
CA LYS A 210 8.21 -11.42 3.39
C LYS A 210 7.88 -10.79 2.04
N CYS A 211 8.88 -10.68 1.16
CA CYS A 211 8.64 -10.12 -0.17
C CYS A 211 9.36 -10.89 -1.26
N ILE A 212 8.66 -11.09 -2.37
CA ILE A 212 9.25 -11.59 -3.62
C ILE A 212 9.14 -10.46 -4.64
N SER A 213 10.24 -10.18 -5.35
CA SER A 213 10.22 -9.15 -6.38
C SER A 213 11.15 -9.49 -7.54
N PHE A 214 10.77 -9.04 -8.73
CA PHE A 214 11.52 -9.23 -9.97
C PHE A 214 11.85 -7.88 -10.59
N GLU A 215 13.05 -7.77 -11.16
CA GLU A 215 13.46 -6.61 -11.93
C GLU A 215 14.26 -7.10 -13.14
N ILE A 216 13.89 -6.65 -14.33
CA ILE A 216 14.54 -7.07 -15.57
C ILE A 216 15.78 -6.23 -15.88
N ASP A 217 15.76 -4.96 -15.52
CA ASP A 217 16.86 -4.03 -15.74
C ASP A 217 17.96 -4.29 -14.70
N GLU A 218 19.15 -4.67 -15.17
CA GLU A 218 20.27 -5.01 -14.31
C GLU A 218 20.79 -3.80 -13.50
N GLU A 219 20.75 -2.61 -14.06
CA GLU A 219 21.19 -1.40 -13.37
C GLU A 219 20.26 -1.09 -12.17
N TYR A 220 18.94 -1.09 -12.41
CA TYR A 220 17.96 -0.90 -11.34
C TYR A 220 17.96 -2.03 -10.33
N PHE A 221 18.14 -3.27 -10.77
CA PHE A 221 18.31 -4.41 -9.87
C PHE A 221 19.50 -4.21 -8.92
N ASN A 222 20.67 -3.84 -9.44
CA ASN A 222 21.87 -3.63 -8.64
C ASN A 222 21.73 -2.45 -7.66
N VAL A 223 21.11 -1.36 -8.11
CA VAL A 223 20.83 -0.20 -7.25
C VAL A 223 19.87 -0.62 -6.11
N GLY A 224 18.81 -1.33 -6.42
CA GLY A 224 17.86 -1.82 -5.44
C GLY A 224 18.46 -2.84 -4.48
N GLN A 225 19.30 -3.76 -4.97
CA GLN A 225 19.99 -4.74 -4.14
C GLN A 225 20.94 -4.08 -3.15
N ASN A 226 21.71 -3.08 -3.58
CA ASN A 226 22.57 -2.31 -2.69
C ASN A 226 21.77 -1.58 -1.60
N ARG A 227 20.58 -1.09 -1.92
CA ARG A 227 19.66 -0.49 -0.97
C ARG A 227 19.19 -1.49 0.10
N LEU A 228 18.92 -2.74 -0.29
CA LEU A 228 18.50 -3.80 0.62
C LEU A 228 19.64 -4.30 1.51
N ILE A 229 20.88 -4.38 0.99
CA ILE A 229 22.05 -4.78 1.77
C ILE A 229 22.37 -3.77 2.87
N ASN A 230 22.22 -2.49 2.57
CA ASN A 230 22.46 -1.39 3.51
C ASN A 230 21.27 -1.14 4.45
N PHE A 231 20.15 -1.85 4.26
CA PHE A 231 18.99 -1.73 5.11
C PHE A 231 19.23 -2.40 6.46
N SER A 232 19.33 -1.60 7.52
CA SER A 232 19.29 -2.10 8.90
C SER A 232 17.85 -2.20 9.37
N PRO A 233 17.39 -3.34 9.88
CA PRO A 233 16.08 -3.45 10.53
C PRO A 233 15.88 -2.46 11.69
N GLU A 234 16.96 -1.94 12.26
CA GLU A 234 16.95 -0.92 13.31
C GLU A 234 16.67 0.48 12.78
N GLU A 235 16.87 0.72 11.48
CA GLU A 235 16.38 1.91 10.76
C GLU A 235 14.88 1.84 10.45
N ILE A 236 14.16 0.90 11.02
CA ILE A 236 12.72 1.03 11.17
C ILE A 236 12.49 2.25 12.09
N ILE A 237 12.70 3.44 11.53
CA ILE A 237 12.01 4.60 12.03
C ILE A 237 10.54 4.31 11.74
N LEU A 238 9.95 3.59 12.69
CA LEU A 238 8.56 3.79 13.00
C LEU A 238 8.46 5.31 13.11
N THR A 239 8.09 5.99 12.02
CA THR A 239 7.39 7.24 12.21
C THR A 239 6.29 6.81 13.17
N PRO A 240 6.37 7.20 14.45
CA PRO A 240 5.35 6.77 15.38
C PRO A 240 4.06 7.16 14.68
N LYS A 241 3.13 6.21 14.48
CA LYS A 241 1.74 6.59 14.18
C LYS A 241 1.55 7.73 15.15
N LYS A 242 1.34 8.97 14.68
CA LYS A 242 0.95 10.05 15.59
C LYS A 242 -0.30 9.51 16.21
N GLU A 243 -0.15 8.89 17.38
CA GLU A 243 -1.28 8.44 18.16
C GLU A 243 -2.08 9.70 18.36
N LYS A 244 -3.21 9.75 17.68
CA LYS A 244 -4.12 10.87 17.93
C LYS A 244 -4.37 10.83 19.42
N PRO A 245 -4.11 11.91 20.16
CA PRO A 245 -4.35 11.92 21.59
C PRO A 245 -5.78 11.43 21.80
N LEU A 246 -5.96 10.54 22.75
CA LEU A 246 -7.28 10.01 23.07
C LEU A 246 -8.19 11.18 23.39
N THR A 247 -9.40 11.13 22.88
CA THR A 247 -10.43 12.12 23.21
C THR A 247 -10.76 12.02 24.70
N GLN A 248 -11.33 13.09 25.26
CA GLN A 248 -11.76 13.08 26.66
C GLN A 248 -12.65 11.89 26.99
N ASN A 249 -13.61 11.57 26.13
CA ASN A 249 -14.51 10.41 26.32
C ASN A 249 -13.75 9.08 26.30
N GLN A 250 -12.76 8.93 25.42
CA GLN A 250 -11.91 7.74 25.37
C GLN A 250 -11.06 7.58 26.62
N ASN A 251 -10.49 8.67 27.13
CA ASN A 251 -9.74 8.66 28.39
C ASN A 251 -10.63 8.28 29.56
N THR A 252 -11.83 8.88 29.68
CA THR A 252 -12.78 8.55 30.74
C THR A 252 -13.14 7.04 30.75
N ILE A 253 -13.44 6.48 29.58
CA ILE A 253 -13.74 5.04 29.47
C ILE A 253 -12.52 4.19 29.85
N LEU A 254 -11.33 4.57 29.36
CA LEU A 254 -10.11 3.85 29.66
C LEU A 254 -9.79 3.83 31.17
N GLU A 255 -10.03 4.94 31.89
CA GLU A 255 -9.85 5.01 33.35
C GLU A 255 -10.83 4.09 34.08
N ILE A 256 -12.10 4.05 33.66
CA ILE A 256 -13.06 3.11 34.24
C ILE A 256 -12.62 1.65 34.10
N LEU A 257 -12.15 1.29 32.88
CA LEU A 257 -11.68 -0.05 32.61
C LEU A 257 -10.38 -0.39 33.40
N LYS A 258 -9.48 0.56 33.55
CA LYS A 258 -8.24 0.39 34.36
C LYS A 258 -8.52 0.19 35.85
N ASN A 259 -9.53 0.91 36.36
CA ASN A 259 -9.93 0.80 37.77
C ASN A 259 -10.71 -0.49 38.07
N ASN A 260 -11.13 -1.23 37.04
CA ASN A 260 -11.89 -2.48 37.15
C ASN A 260 -11.35 -3.52 36.14
N PRO A 261 -10.11 -3.98 36.29
CA PRO A 261 -9.43 -4.78 35.26
C PRO A 261 -10.11 -6.13 34.98
N ASP A 262 -10.73 -6.73 36.00
CA ASP A 262 -11.40 -8.03 35.86
C ASP A 262 -12.81 -7.96 35.31
N LYS A 263 -13.35 -6.74 35.12
CA LYS A 263 -14.71 -6.54 34.67
C LYS A 263 -14.78 -6.09 33.22
N ASP A 264 -15.67 -6.69 32.47
CA ASP A 264 -16.01 -6.23 31.13
C ASP A 264 -17.29 -5.36 31.13
N TYR A 265 -17.35 -4.47 30.14
CA TYR A 265 -18.45 -3.52 30.03
C TYR A 265 -18.96 -3.45 28.59
N ASN A 266 -20.25 -3.25 28.43
CA ASN A 266 -20.86 -2.82 27.17
C ASN A 266 -21.11 -1.31 27.17
N GLY A 267 -21.54 -0.79 26.01
CA GLY A 267 -21.78 0.66 25.84
C GLY A 267 -22.89 1.21 26.72
N THR A 268 -23.88 0.42 27.11
CA THR A 268 -25.00 0.85 27.98
C THR A 268 -24.56 0.97 29.44
N GLU A 269 -23.83 -0.02 29.93
CA GLU A 269 -23.26 -0.01 31.29
C GLU A 269 -22.29 1.17 31.50
N LEU A 270 -21.45 1.45 30.47
CA LEU A 270 -20.57 2.61 30.52
C LEU A 270 -21.33 3.94 30.44
N ALA A 271 -22.46 3.98 29.74
CA ALA A 271 -23.32 5.15 29.68
C ALA A 271 -23.92 5.52 31.04
N GLU A 272 -24.33 4.52 31.81
CA GLU A 272 -24.84 4.69 33.18
C GLU A 272 -23.77 5.27 34.13
N ILE A 273 -22.51 4.84 33.95
CA ILE A 273 -21.39 5.30 34.80
C ILE A 273 -20.91 6.68 34.39
N THR A 274 -20.86 6.96 33.07
CA THR A 274 -20.21 8.19 32.55
C THR A 274 -21.20 9.35 32.34
N GLY A 275 -22.50 9.07 32.27
CA GLY A 275 -23.51 10.05 31.85
C GLY A 275 -23.50 10.33 30.34
N LEU A 276 -22.68 9.62 29.55
CA LEU A 276 -22.64 9.72 28.10
C LEU A 276 -23.75 8.86 27.45
N SER A 277 -24.01 9.06 26.15
CA SER A 277 -24.91 8.16 25.44
C SER A 277 -24.24 6.79 25.22
N SER A 278 -25.03 5.71 25.22
CA SER A 278 -24.56 4.35 24.92
C SER A 278 -23.87 4.28 23.54
N ARG A 279 -24.34 5.06 22.55
CA ARG A 279 -23.72 5.17 21.23
C ARG A 279 -22.34 5.81 21.30
N THR A 280 -22.17 6.86 22.12
CA THR A 280 -20.87 7.52 22.34
C THR A 280 -19.87 6.56 22.99
N CYS A 281 -20.30 5.84 24.03
CA CYS A 281 -19.45 4.86 24.73
C CYS A 281 -19.02 3.72 23.79
N SER A 282 -19.96 3.14 23.05
CA SER A 282 -19.66 2.09 22.06
C SER A 282 -18.76 2.59 20.93
N GLY A 283 -18.90 3.85 20.52
CA GLY A 283 -18.04 4.49 19.52
C GLY A 283 -16.59 4.66 19.94
N CYS A 284 -16.30 4.65 21.25
CA CYS A 284 -14.93 4.68 21.77
C CYS A 284 -14.20 3.33 21.71
N PHE A 285 -14.93 2.22 21.56
CA PHE A 285 -14.32 0.89 21.60
C PHE A 285 -13.37 0.63 20.42
N SER A 286 -13.78 0.99 19.22
CA SER A 286 -12.97 0.75 18.02
C SER A 286 -11.61 1.47 18.07
N PRO A 287 -11.52 2.77 18.39
CA PRO A 287 -10.23 3.45 18.55
C PRO A 287 -9.38 2.89 19.69
N LEU A 288 -9.96 2.58 20.85
CA LEU A 288 -9.23 2.02 21.99
C LEU A 288 -8.71 0.61 21.70
N TYR A 289 -9.50 -0.20 20.99
CA TYR A 289 -9.10 -1.53 20.54
C TYR A 289 -7.96 -1.44 19.49
N ALA A 290 -8.08 -0.54 18.53
CA ALA A 290 -7.04 -0.29 17.53
C ALA A 290 -5.71 0.21 18.15
N ALA A 291 -5.80 0.95 19.25
CA ALA A 291 -4.63 1.38 20.04
C ALA A 291 -4.06 0.25 20.93
N GLY A 292 -4.69 -0.94 20.95
CA GLY A 292 -4.25 -2.07 21.77
C GLY A 292 -4.45 -1.89 23.27
N LEU A 293 -5.31 -0.94 23.68
CA LEU A 293 -5.54 -0.58 25.08
C LEU A 293 -6.64 -1.44 25.73
N ILE A 294 -7.54 -1.98 24.95
CA ILE A 294 -8.66 -2.83 25.38
C ILE A 294 -8.76 -4.09 24.52
N GLU A 295 -9.44 -5.10 25.04
CA GLU A 295 -9.80 -6.31 24.29
C GLU A 295 -11.32 -6.54 24.31
N LYS A 296 -11.81 -7.24 23.28
CA LYS A 296 -13.21 -7.64 23.20
C LYS A 296 -13.42 -8.98 23.90
N THR A 297 -14.38 -9.06 24.81
CA THR A 297 -14.72 -10.29 25.52
C THR A 297 -15.89 -11.02 24.87
N THR A 298 -16.66 -10.34 24.00
CA THR A 298 -17.74 -10.95 23.23
C THR A 298 -17.62 -10.62 21.74
N ILE A 299 -18.00 -11.58 20.88
CA ILE A 299 -18.02 -11.42 19.41
C ILE A 299 -19.38 -10.95 18.91
N LYS A 300 -20.46 -11.28 19.65
CA LYS A 300 -21.85 -10.93 19.29
C LYS A 300 -22.29 -9.68 20.06
N SER A 301 -23.21 -8.92 19.48
CA SER A 301 -23.82 -7.75 20.13
C SER A 301 -24.67 -8.15 21.36
N PRO A 302 -24.60 -7.40 22.48
CA PRO A 302 -23.78 -6.21 22.67
C PRO A 302 -22.30 -6.53 22.84
N ILE A 303 -21.42 -5.80 22.13
CA ILE A 303 -19.96 -5.97 22.27
C ILE A 303 -19.56 -5.53 23.66
N ARG A 304 -18.80 -6.39 24.37
CA ARG A 304 -18.23 -6.10 25.68
C ARG A 304 -16.71 -5.97 25.53
N VAL A 305 -16.13 -5.11 26.35
CA VAL A 305 -14.70 -4.81 26.34
C VAL A 305 -14.15 -4.75 27.76
N LYS A 306 -12.87 -5.14 27.93
CA LYS A 306 -12.11 -4.95 29.15
C LYS A 306 -10.72 -4.37 28.84
N ILE A 307 -10.01 -3.94 29.88
CA ILE A 307 -8.62 -3.51 29.73
C ILE A 307 -7.76 -4.68 29.24
N LYS A 308 -6.84 -4.39 28.33
CA LYS A 308 -5.87 -5.39 27.89
C LYS A 308 -4.67 -5.39 28.86
N GLU A 309 -4.39 -6.52 29.47
CA GLU A 309 -3.18 -6.68 30.27
C GLU A 309 -1.94 -6.55 29.39
N LYS A 310 -0.96 -5.75 29.84
CA LYS A 310 0.34 -5.73 29.20
C LYS A 310 1.03 -7.04 29.53
N SER A 311 1.23 -7.89 28.53
CA SER A 311 2.21 -8.96 28.62
C SER A 311 3.60 -8.31 28.71
N TYR A 312 4.23 -8.45 29.85
CA TYR A 312 5.63 -8.08 30.10
C TYR A 312 6.58 -9.05 29.39
#